data_d7d1ef237d5626ccfa40b69c8d47be80
#
_entry.id   d7d1ef237d5626ccfa40b69c8d47be80
#
_cell.length_a   1.000
_cell.length_b   1.000
_cell.length_c   1.000
_cell.angle_alpha   90.00
_cell.angle_beta   90.00
_cell.angle_gamma   90.00
#
_symmetry.space_group_name_H-M   'P 1'
#
loop_
_entity.id
_entity.type
_entity.pdbx_description
1 polymer ?
#
loop_
_entity_poly.entity_id
_entity_poly.type
_entity_poly.pdbx_seq_one_letter_code
_entity_poly.pdbx_strand_id
1 'polypeptide(L)'
;MIPEKISEKKNKEKKNKEKKTTYAGQSFSFIMAAVVLMFVLLVATVVIFTLMMRLSNSIDAINDIDYNQHYVFIADDRDQALWKAVYESAKEEAVTQNIYLEDLSDTLGVNYSTEDLLRIAVNSSVDGIIYGGASSDGVVELINRAVDEGIGVTILQKDMDYSARQCFVGANNYELGRIYGSQIVAATGSSVLPVTEVELLIDGDISEGALNILIMGIEEYVQEHDTRSGREINITTTRIYSGDAFSVDELIRGMFLERSELPEVIICLNSMYTKSVYQAVVDYNKVGETAIIGYYADEATLDAIVKKILFSTISIDTHEMGVLAIGALDEFHEHGYTSSFVSVDIDVYDYDNATKALSNKEVAGDD
;
A
#
# COMPACT_ATOMS: atom_id res chain seq x y z
N MET A 1 -53.40 77.76 52.29
CA MET A 1 -53.50 76.34 51.89
C MET A 1 -52.79 76.12 50.57
N ILE A 2 -51.50 76.48 50.37
CA ILE A 2 -50.69 76.26 49.15
C ILE A 2 -49.17 76.14 49.48
N PRO A 3 -48.67 75.37 50.43
CA PRO A 3 -47.24 75.00 50.45
C PRO A 3 -46.95 73.50 50.20
N GLU A 4 -47.94 72.65 50.27
CA GLU A 4 -47.67 71.20 50.25
C GLU A 4 -47.39 70.59 48.81
N LYS A 5 -48.03 71.14 47.79
CA LYS A 5 -47.86 70.69 46.39
C LYS A 5 -46.49 71.03 45.78
N ILE A 6 -45.81 72.05 46.30
CA ILE A 6 -44.49 72.48 45.79
C ILE A 6 -43.38 71.58 46.35
N SER A 7 -43.56 71.09 47.60
CA SER A 7 -42.60 70.12 48.20
C SER A 7 -42.61 68.76 47.53
N GLU A 8 -43.81 68.21 47.18
CA GLU A 8 -43.94 66.96 46.52
C GLU A 8 -43.36 66.95 45.07
N LYS A 9 -43.53 68.09 44.35
CA LYS A 9 -43.00 68.23 43.00
C LYS A 9 -41.47 68.27 42.98
N LYS A 10 -40.84 68.95 43.94
CA LYS A 10 -39.37 69.01 44.12
C LYS A 10 -38.80 67.64 44.53
N ASN A 11 -39.48 66.87 45.35
CA ASN A 11 -39.05 65.52 45.74
C ASN A 11 -39.19 64.51 44.62
N LYS A 12 -40.23 64.64 43.79
CA LYS A 12 -40.39 63.79 42.59
C LYS A 12 -39.32 64.08 41.49
N GLU A 13 -38.99 65.39 41.32
CA GLU A 13 -37.93 65.77 40.38
C GLU A 13 -36.53 65.34 40.87
N LYS A 14 -36.25 65.40 42.18
CA LYS A 14 -34.99 64.96 42.77
C LYS A 14 -34.85 63.43 42.65
N LYS A 15 -35.91 62.68 42.94
CA LYS A 15 -35.94 61.20 42.76
C LYS A 15 -35.80 60.77 41.30
N ASN A 16 -36.37 61.52 40.35
CA ASN A 16 -36.23 61.27 38.95
C ASN A 16 -34.81 61.61 38.40
N LYS A 17 -34.17 62.66 38.94
CA LYS A 17 -32.79 62.99 38.61
C LYS A 17 -31.81 61.96 39.18
N GLU A 18 -31.99 61.48 40.41
CA GLU A 18 -31.18 60.45 41.03
C GLU A 18 -31.34 59.07 40.29
N LYS A 19 -32.57 58.74 39.91
CA LYS A 19 -32.77 57.53 39.08
C LYS A 19 -32.10 57.65 37.71
N LYS A 20 -32.21 58.81 37.02
CA LYS A 20 -31.54 58.99 35.72
C LYS A 20 -30.03 58.96 35.81
N THR A 21 -29.39 59.46 36.86
CA THR A 21 -27.93 59.39 37.06
C THR A 21 -27.48 57.98 37.42
N THR A 22 -28.28 57.21 38.17
CA THR A 22 -27.97 55.83 38.51
C THR A 22 -28.06 54.89 37.25
N TYR A 23 -29.08 55.10 36.40
CA TYR A 23 -29.21 54.36 35.14
C TYR A 23 -28.10 54.72 34.11
N ALA A 24 -27.71 56.00 34.05
CA ALA A 24 -26.61 56.43 33.18
C ALA A 24 -25.24 55.87 33.62
N GLY A 25 -25.00 55.78 34.95
CA GLY A 25 -23.78 55.20 35.50
C GLY A 25 -23.72 53.68 35.29
N GLN A 26 -24.83 52.96 35.44
CA GLN A 26 -24.90 51.50 35.15
C GLN A 26 -24.71 51.21 33.66
N SER A 27 -25.33 51.96 32.74
CA SER A 27 -25.13 51.75 31.31
C SER A 27 -23.71 52.05 30.86
N PHE A 28 -23.05 53.07 31.44
CA PHE A 28 -21.66 53.40 31.15
C PHE A 28 -20.71 52.29 31.64
N SER A 29 -20.95 51.71 32.82
CA SER A 29 -20.19 50.59 33.35
C SER A 29 -20.35 49.33 32.51
N PHE A 30 -21.55 49.02 31.98
CA PHE A 30 -21.80 47.93 31.06
C PHE A 30 -21.09 48.13 29.72
N ILE A 31 -21.12 49.34 29.16
CA ILE A 31 -20.42 49.67 27.91
C ILE A 31 -18.91 49.54 28.10
N MET A 32 -18.36 50.03 29.20
CA MET A 32 -16.93 49.86 29.52
C MET A 32 -16.55 48.41 29.69
N ALA A 33 -17.36 47.59 30.35
CA ALA A 33 -17.13 46.16 30.51
C ALA A 33 -17.16 45.42 29.15
N ALA A 34 -18.10 45.77 28.26
CA ALA A 34 -18.20 45.25 26.93
C ALA A 34 -16.98 45.61 26.05
N VAL A 35 -16.49 46.84 26.13
CA VAL A 35 -15.29 47.31 25.43
C VAL A 35 -14.05 46.61 25.93
N VAL A 36 -13.89 46.42 27.25
CA VAL A 36 -12.78 45.66 27.82
C VAL A 36 -12.83 44.19 27.38
N LEU A 37 -14.02 43.57 27.40
CA LEU A 37 -14.17 42.17 26.91
C LEU A 37 -13.82 42.03 25.44
N MET A 38 -14.26 42.98 24.61
CA MET A 38 -13.93 42.99 23.17
C MET A 38 -12.44 43.17 22.93
N PHE A 39 -11.77 43.99 23.72
CA PHE A 39 -10.33 44.18 23.67
C PHE A 39 -9.57 42.92 24.10
N VAL A 40 -10.01 42.23 25.15
CA VAL A 40 -9.44 40.97 25.60
C VAL A 40 -9.60 39.86 24.53
N LEU A 41 -10.78 39.78 23.89
CA LEU A 41 -11.02 38.85 22.78
C LEU A 41 -10.12 39.16 21.58
N LEU A 42 -9.93 40.42 21.25
CA LEU A 42 -9.06 40.86 20.15
C LEU A 42 -7.59 40.49 20.45
N VAL A 43 -7.11 40.70 21.66
CA VAL A 43 -5.78 40.32 22.09
C VAL A 43 -5.63 38.79 22.06
N ALA A 44 -6.64 38.05 22.53
CA ALA A 44 -6.64 36.59 22.50
C ALA A 44 -6.57 36.05 21.06
N THR A 45 -7.35 36.62 20.13
CA THR A 45 -7.29 36.22 18.70
C THR A 45 -5.94 36.53 18.08
N VAL A 46 -5.32 37.67 18.38
CA VAL A 46 -3.95 37.97 17.89
C VAL A 46 -2.92 37.04 18.48
N VAL A 47 -3.03 36.70 19.76
CA VAL A 47 -2.12 35.73 20.41
C VAL A 47 -2.30 34.33 19.79
N ILE A 48 -3.52 33.85 19.59
CA ILE A 48 -3.81 32.57 18.94
C ILE A 48 -3.27 32.58 17.52
N PHE A 49 -3.49 33.65 16.76
CA PHE A 49 -2.99 33.77 15.38
C PHE A 49 -1.46 33.77 15.33
N THR A 50 -0.78 34.48 16.25
CA THR A 50 0.69 34.48 16.32
C THR A 50 1.24 33.15 16.78
N LEU A 51 0.55 32.40 17.65
CA LEU A 51 0.91 31.03 18.02
C LEU A 51 0.71 30.08 16.85
N MET A 52 -0.41 30.16 16.12
CA MET A 52 -0.63 29.40 14.91
C MET A 52 0.43 29.68 13.83
N MET A 53 0.77 30.95 13.60
CA MET A 53 1.86 31.30 12.69
C MET A 53 3.22 30.77 13.14
N ARG A 54 3.50 30.76 14.45
CA ARG A 54 4.75 30.19 14.96
C ARG A 54 4.78 28.67 14.83
N LEU A 55 3.66 27.97 15.04
CA LEU A 55 3.56 26.53 14.74
C LEU A 55 3.69 26.25 13.24
N SER A 56 3.03 27.03 12.38
CA SER A 56 3.17 26.90 10.92
C SER A 56 4.61 27.11 10.49
N ASN A 57 5.26 28.19 10.92
CA ASN A 57 6.67 28.46 10.59
C ASN A 57 7.66 27.45 11.20
N SER A 58 7.32 26.77 12.31
CA SER A 58 8.16 25.67 12.82
C SER A 58 7.93 24.36 12.05
N ILE A 59 6.76 24.16 11.43
CA ILE A 59 6.50 23.08 10.50
C ILE A 59 7.19 23.38 9.16
N ASP A 60 7.14 24.62 8.67
CA ASP A 60 7.85 25.03 7.45
C ASP A 60 9.39 24.97 7.62
N ALA A 61 9.92 25.22 8.81
CA ALA A 61 11.36 25.09 9.10
C ALA A 61 11.85 23.63 9.21
N ILE A 62 10.94 22.67 9.38
CA ILE A 62 11.23 21.23 9.25
C ILE A 62 11.11 20.79 7.78
N ASN A 63 10.38 21.51 6.95
CA ASN A 63 10.16 21.27 5.52
C ASN A 63 11.12 22.08 4.60
N ASP A 64 12.15 22.72 5.10
CA ASP A 64 13.17 23.43 4.29
C ASP A 64 14.26 22.47 3.79
N ILE A 65 13.89 21.20 3.48
CA ILE A 65 14.69 20.33 2.62
C ILE A 65 14.25 20.71 1.20
N ASP A 66 15.15 21.36 0.47
CA ASP A 66 14.97 21.66 -0.94
C ASP A 66 15.23 20.37 -1.73
N TYR A 67 14.17 19.60 -2.00
CA TYR A 67 14.27 18.39 -2.80
C TYR A 67 14.44 18.75 -4.27
N ASN A 68 15.30 17.99 -4.94
CA ASN A 68 15.57 18.19 -6.37
C ASN A 68 14.43 17.69 -7.26
N GLN A 69 13.70 16.67 -6.80
CA GLN A 69 12.66 15.98 -7.56
C GLN A 69 11.51 15.57 -6.63
N HIS A 70 10.32 15.44 -7.20
CA HIS A 70 9.13 14.95 -6.52
C HIS A 70 8.60 13.69 -7.23
N TYR A 71 8.69 12.55 -6.56
CA TYR A 71 8.15 11.27 -7.02
C TYR A 71 6.91 10.88 -6.22
N VAL A 72 6.04 10.12 -6.87
CA VAL A 72 4.81 9.60 -6.27
C VAL A 72 4.81 8.08 -6.31
N PHE A 73 4.48 7.48 -5.18
CA PHE A 73 4.25 6.04 -5.07
C PHE A 73 2.74 5.74 -5.10
N ILE A 74 2.33 4.80 -5.95
CA ILE A 74 0.94 4.37 -6.11
C ILE A 74 0.94 2.84 -6.18
N ALA A 75 0.23 2.16 -5.27
CA ALA A 75 0.09 0.71 -5.28
C ALA A 75 -1.32 0.27 -4.94
N ASP A 76 -1.73 -0.90 -5.46
CA ASP A 76 -2.97 -1.56 -5.07
C ASP A 76 -2.84 -2.02 -3.62
N ASP A 77 -3.95 -1.90 -2.86
CA ASP A 77 -4.05 -2.38 -1.48
C ASP A 77 -2.79 -2.09 -0.64
N ARG A 78 -2.46 -0.81 -0.53
CA ARG A 78 -1.31 -0.26 0.21
C ARG A 78 -1.20 -0.77 1.65
N ASP A 79 -2.28 -1.33 2.21
CA ASP A 79 -2.27 -1.91 3.55
C ASP A 79 -1.61 -3.29 3.59
N GLN A 80 -1.35 -3.91 2.45
CA GLN A 80 -0.56 -5.13 2.38
C GLN A 80 0.88 -4.90 2.84
N ALA A 81 1.40 -5.85 3.60
CA ALA A 81 2.75 -5.80 4.15
C ALA A 81 3.84 -5.65 3.06
N LEU A 82 3.62 -6.24 1.88
CA LEU A 82 4.51 -6.13 0.72
C LEU A 82 4.69 -4.66 0.30
N TRP A 83 3.58 -3.95 0.02
CA TRP A 83 3.66 -2.58 -0.49
C TRP A 83 4.18 -1.59 0.55
N LYS A 84 3.89 -1.83 1.83
CA LYS A 84 4.49 -1.06 2.93
C LYS A 84 6.01 -1.22 2.95
N ALA A 85 6.51 -2.43 2.83
CA ALA A 85 7.95 -2.69 2.83
C ALA A 85 8.65 -2.06 1.61
N VAL A 86 8.05 -2.16 0.42
CA VAL A 86 8.57 -1.52 -0.80
C VAL A 86 8.59 0.01 -0.66
N TYR A 87 7.51 0.61 -0.16
CA TYR A 87 7.44 2.05 0.04
C TYR A 87 8.47 2.56 1.05
N GLU A 88 8.63 1.89 2.19
CA GLU A 88 9.61 2.30 3.21
C GLU A 88 11.04 2.26 2.65
N SER A 89 11.43 1.20 1.94
CA SER A 89 12.76 1.13 1.32
C SER A 89 12.95 2.15 0.20
N ALA A 90 11.94 2.36 -0.64
CA ALA A 90 11.96 3.41 -1.65
C ALA A 90 12.11 4.81 -1.03
N LYS A 91 11.42 5.05 0.10
CA LYS A 91 11.50 6.32 0.83
C LYS A 91 12.88 6.56 1.46
N GLU A 92 13.48 5.51 2.05
CA GLU A 92 14.84 5.59 2.58
C GLU A 92 15.83 5.92 1.46
N GLU A 93 15.74 5.26 0.30
CA GLU A 93 16.61 5.54 -0.85
C GLU A 93 16.37 6.94 -1.42
N ALA A 94 15.11 7.38 -1.56
CA ALA A 94 14.76 8.70 -2.06
C ALA A 94 15.41 9.83 -1.22
N VAL A 95 15.44 9.67 0.12
CA VAL A 95 16.09 10.63 1.02
C VAL A 95 17.58 10.72 0.75
N THR A 96 18.25 9.59 0.45
CA THR A 96 19.71 9.61 0.15
C THR A 96 20.03 10.37 -1.12
N GLN A 97 19.08 10.42 -2.07
CA GLN A 97 19.21 11.07 -3.38
C GLN A 97 18.58 12.47 -3.43
N ASN A 98 18.14 12.99 -2.28
CA ASN A 98 17.44 14.28 -2.16
C ASN A 98 16.17 14.37 -3.02
N ILE A 99 15.40 13.27 -3.04
CA ILE A 99 14.12 13.12 -3.73
C ILE A 99 12.98 13.12 -2.68
N TYR A 100 11.93 13.88 -2.91
CA TYR A 100 10.70 13.78 -2.14
C TYR A 100 9.83 12.66 -2.70
N LEU A 101 9.64 11.58 -1.94
CA LEU A 101 8.73 10.49 -2.29
C LEU A 101 7.43 10.62 -1.50
N GLU A 102 6.33 10.82 -2.20
CA GLU A 102 4.99 10.94 -1.64
C GLU A 102 4.17 9.66 -1.86
N ASP A 103 3.60 9.09 -0.79
CA ASP A 103 2.49 8.14 -0.92
C ASP A 103 1.19 8.95 -1.11
N LEU A 104 0.71 9.02 -2.34
CA LEU A 104 -0.43 9.83 -2.69
C LEU A 104 -1.74 9.35 -2.04
N SER A 105 -1.85 8.05 -1.79
CA SER A 105 -3.03 7.46 -1.12
C SER A 105 -3.14 7.89 0.33
N ASP A 106 -2.01 8.06 1.03
CA ASP A 106 -1.97 8.50 2.43
C ASP A 106 -2.26 9.98 2.56
N THR A 107 -1.67 10.78 1.69
CA THR A 107 -1.77 12.24 1.71
C THR A 107 -3.20 12.72 1.44
N LEU A 108 -3.93 12.07 0.55
CA LEU A 108 -5.28 12.52 0.15
C LEU A 108 -6.39 12.09 1.12
N GLY A 109 -6.16 11.09 1.99
CA GLY A 109 -7.10 10.68 3.04
C GLY A 109 -8.48 10.20 2.56
N VAL A 110 -8.63 9.85 1.30
CA VAL A 110 -9.87 9.38 0.65
C VAL A 110 -9.56 8.11 -0.14
N ASN A 111 -10.51 7.18 -0.20
CA ASN A 111 -10.36 5.96 -1.00
C ASN A 111 -10.50 6.28 -2.50
N TYR A 112 -9.39 6.60 -3.15
CA TYR A 112 -9.28 6.69 -4.60
C TYR A 112 -8.87 5.31 -5.16
N SER A 113 -9.31 5.01 -6.39
CA SER A 113 -8.73 3.90 -7.15
C SER A 113 -7.30 4.25 -7.57
N THR A 114 -6.46 3.22 -7.83
CA THR A 114 -5.10 3.45 -8.34
C THR A 114 -5.09 4.22 -9.67
N GLU A 115 -6.11 4.01 -10.52
CA GLU A 115 -6.29 4.81 -11.75
C GLU A 115 -6.58 6.28 -11.45
N ASP A 116 -7.41 6.59 -10.43
CA ASP A 116 -7.66 7.99 -10.04
C ASP A 116 -6.41 8.64 -9.43
N LEU A 117 -5.64 7.92 -8.62
CA LEU A 117 -4.38 8.39 -8.08
C LEU A 117 -3.36 8.67 -9.18
N LEU A 118 -3.26 7.76 -10.16
CA LEU A 118 -2.39 7.95 -11.33
C LEU A 118 -2.80 9.19 -12.13
N ARG A 119 -4.12 9.41 -12.34
CA ARG A 119 -4.65 10.61 -13.01
C ARG A 119 -4.31 11.89 -12.23
N ILE A 120 -4.37 11.84 -10.91
CA ILE A 120 -3.98 12.97 -10.04
C ILE A 120 -2.49 13.25 -10.19
N ALA A 121 -1.63 12.23 -10.10
CA ALA A 121 -0.18 12.34 -10.24
C ALA A 121 0.20 13.00 -11.59
N VAL A 122 -0.34 12.50 -12.69
CA VAL A 122 -0.08 13.06 -14.03
C VAL A 122 -0.50 14.54 -14.11
N ASN A 123 -1.68 14.88 -13.58
CA ASN A 123 -2.17 16.28 -13.61
C ASN A 123 -1.41 17.20 -12.63
N SER A 124 -0.69 16.64 -11.65
CA SER A 124 0.12 17.41 -10.70
C SER A 124 1.53 17.69 -11.22
N SER A 125 1.88 17.17 -12.42
CA SER A 125 3.19 17.36 -13.06
C SER A 125 4.35 16.99 -12.13
N VAL A 126 4.26 15.82 -11.47
CA VAL A 126 5.36 15.24 -10.68
C VAL A 126 6.51 14.84 -11.59
N ASP A 127 7.72 14.71 -11.06
CA ASP A 127 8.89 14.33 -11.86
C ASP A 127 8.92 12.83 -12.16
N GLY A 128 8.40 12.00 -11.24
CA GLY A 128 8.39 10.54 -11.40
C GLY A 128 7.21 9.85 -10.74
N ILE A 129 6.81 8.71 -11.30
CA ILE A 129 5.74 7.85 -10.80
C ILE A 129 6.26 6.43 -10.63
N ILE A 130 6.11 5.87 -9.43
CA ILE A 130 6.32 4.46 -9.12
C ILE A 130 4.94 3.82 -8.99
N TYR A 131 4.62 2.89 -9.87
CA TYR A 131 3.29 2.30 -9.98
C TYR A 131 3.31 0.78 -9.75
N GLY A 132 2.60 0.31 -8.73
CA GLY A 132 2.43 -1.10 -8.37
C GLY A 132 0.95 -1.51 -8.32
N GLY A 133 0.17 -1.11 -9.31
CA GLY A 133 -1.27 -1.36 -9.36
C GLY A 133 -1.70 -2.31 -10.48
N ALA A 134 -3.02 -2.59 -10.52
CA ALA A 134 -3.62 -3.39 -11.59
C ALA A 134 -3.49 -2.72 -12.96
N SER A 135 -3.44 -3.55 -14.00
CA SER A 135 -3.44 -3.09 -15.38
C SER A 135 -4.85 -2.93 -15.93
N SER A 136 -5.10 -1.82 -16.62
CA SER A 136 -6.29 -1.58 -17.41
C SER A 136 -5.94 -0.69 -18.61
N ASP A 137 -6.80 -0.65 -19.62
CA ASP A 137 -6.61 0.25 -20.76
C ASP A 137 -6.49 1.71 -20.32
N GLY A 138 -7.27 2.13 -19.30
CA GLY A 138 -7.22 3.47 -18.72
C GLY A 138 -5.91 3.77 -18.00
N VAL A 139 -5.36 2.80 -17.28
CA VAL A 139 -4.05 2.92 -16.63
C VAL A 139 -2.94 3.06 -17.66
N VAL A 140 -2.95 2.24 -18.71
CA VAL A 140 -1.95 2.31 -19.79
C VAL A 140 -2.01 3.64 -20.53
N GLU A 141 -3.20 4.15 -20.82
CA GLU A 141 -3.37 5.47 -21.44
C GLU A 141 -2.79 6.58 -20.55
N LEU A 142 -3.01 6.52 -19.24
CA LEU A 142 -2.45 7.49 -18.27
C LEU A 142 -0.93 7.40 -18.18
N ILE A 143 -0.35 6.18 -18.18
CA ILE A 143 1.10 5.97 -18.19
C ILE A 143 1.71 6.56 -19.46
N ASN A 144 1.13 6.27 -20.63
CA ASN A 144 1.60 6.81 -21.90
C ASN A 144 1.54 8.34 -21.92
N ARG A 145 0.46 8.91 -21.37
CA ARG A 145 0.33 10.35 -21.23
C ARG A 145 1.38 10.95 -20.27
N ALA A 146 1.66 10.30 -19.13
CA ALA A 146 2.70 10.72 -18.21
C ALA A 146 4.06 10.83 -18.92
N VAL A 147 4.41 9.79 -19.68
CA VAL A 147 5.66 9.74 -20.46
C VAL A 147 5.70 10.82 -21.54
N ASP A 148 4.60 11.05 -22.26
CA ASP A 148 4.50 12.12 -23.26
C ASP A 148 4.65 13.53 -22.65
N GLU A 149 4.25 13.69 -21.39
CA GLU A 149 4.42 14.93 -20.61
C GLU A 149 5.81 15.05 -19.96
N GLY A 150 6.69 14.03 -20.13
CA GLY A 150 8.06 14.02 -19.61
C GLY A 150 8.21 13.48 -18.18
N ILE A 151 7.17 12.88 -17.63
CA ILE A 151 7.20 12.25 -16.29
C ILE A 151 7.81 10.86 -16.43
N GLY A 152 8.82 10.55 -15.59
CA GLY A 152 9.39 9.20 -15.50
C GLY A 152 8.41 8.21 -14.89
N VAL A 153 8.29 7.00 -15.47
CA VAL A 153 7.38 5.96 -14.93
C VAL A 153 8.12 4.64 -14.75
N THR A 154 8.16 4.16 -13.51
CA THR A 154 8.62 2.82 -13.17
C THR A 154 7.43 1.98 -12.71
N ILE A 155 7.27 0.79 -13.28
CA ILE A 155 6.22 -0.17 -12.92
C ILE A 155 6.84 -1.27 -12.06
N LEU A 156 6.10 -1.69 -11.02
CA LEU A 156 6.53 -2.71 -10.06
C LEU A 156 5.71 -4.00 -10.19
N GLN A 157 6.35 -5.12 -9.97
CA GLN A 157 5.79 -6.47 -9.79
C GLN A 157 5.06 -7.05 -11.01
N LYS A 158 4.17 -6.30 -11.66
CA LYS A 158 3.41 -6.73 -12.84
C LYS A 158 3.75 -5.83 -14.01
N ASP A 159 4.34 -6.40 -15.04
CA ASP A 159 4.74 -5.62 -16.21
C ASP A 159 3.56 -5.23 -17.11
N MET A 160 3.69 -4.07 -17.72
CA MET A 160 2.81 -3.52 -18.76
C MET A 160 3.66 -3.21 -19.98
N ASP A 161 4.20 -4.23 -20.63
CA ASP A 161 5.18 -4.16 -21.72
C ASP A 161 4.68 -3.40 -22.95
N TYR A 162 3.36 -3.24 -23.06
CA TYR A 162 2.68 -2.46 -24.11
C TYR A 162 2.47 -0.98 -23.73
N SER A 163 2.92 -0.54 -22.56
CA SER A 163 2.94 0.85 -22.14
C SER A 163 4.27 1.53 -22.46
N ALA A 164 4.30 2.86 -22.45
CA ALA A 164 5.50 3.66 -22.70
C ALA A 164 6.40 3.82 -21.46
N ARG A 165 6.21 3.03 -20.38
CA ARG A 165 7.02 3.08 -19.18
C ARG A 165 8.51 3.03 -19.45
N GLN A 166 9.32 3.68 -18.64
CA GLN A 166 10.77 3.63 -18.76
C GLN A 166 11.34 2.32 -18.21
N CYS A 167 10.89 1.89 -17.03
CA CYS A 167 11.41 0.71 -16.37
C CYS A 167 10.30 -0.18 -15.82
N PHE A 168 10.53 -1.49 -15.83
CA PHE A 168 9.84 -2.46 -15.02
C PHE A 168 10.81 -3.04 -14.00
N VAL A 169 10.45 -3.00 -12.70
CA VAL A 169 11.20 -3.61 -11.61
C VAL A 169 10.39 -4.76 -11.03
N GLY A 170 10.90 -5.99 -11.12
CA GLY A 170 10.16 -7.16 -10.68
C GLY A 170 10.91 -8.46 -10.91
N ALA A 171 10.28 -9.58 -10.56
CA ALA A 171 10.86 -10.91 -10.77
C ALA A 171 10.91 -11.29 -12.26
N ASN A 172 11.95 -12.01 -12.66
CA ASN A 172 11.97 -12.65 -13.95
C ASN A 172 11.00 -13.84 -13.97
N ASN A 173 9.98 -13.82 -14.84
CA ASN A 173 8.92 -14.82 -14.85
C ASN A 173 9.43 -16.24 -15.15
N TYR A 174 10.46 -16.41 -15.98
CA TYR A 174 11.06 -17.72 -16.23
C TYR A 174 11.77 -18.26 -15.00
N GLU A 175 12.57 -17.43 -14.33
CA GLU A 175 13.27 -17.81 -13.10
C GLU A 175 12.29 -18.09 -11.96
N LEU A 176 11.26 -17.25 -11.80
CA LEU A 176 10.16 -17.48 -10.88
C LEU A 176 9.47 -18.82 -11.14
N GLY A 177 9.22 -19.13 -12.41
CA GLY A 177 8.68 -20.42 -12.82
C GLY A 177 9.58 -21.60 -12.42
N ARG A 178 10.88 -21.50 -12.64
CA ARG A 178 11.84 -22.54 -12.22
C ARG A 178 11.86 -22.74 -10.70
N ILE A 179 11.75 -21.65 -9.93
CA ILE A 179 11.65 -21.71 -8.47
C ILE A 179 10.36 -22.42 -8.04
N TYR A 180 9.20 -22.10 -8.63
CA TYR A 180 7.96 -22.84 -8.39
C TYR A 180 8.08 -24.31 -8.76
N GLY A 181 8.72 -24.63 -9.91
CA GLY A 181 9.02 -26.00 -10.31
C GLY A 181 9.83 -26.75 -9.25
N SER A 182 10.83 -26.09 -8.65
CA SER A 182 11.62 -26.68 -7.56
C SER A 182 10.78 -27.02 -6.34
N GLN A 183 9.84 -26.14 -5.98
CA GLN A 183 8.94 -26.35 -4.84
C GLN A 183 7.90 -27.46 -5.14
N ILE A 184 7.42 -27.59 -6.38
CA ILE A 184 6.55 -28.70 -6.79
C ILE A 184 7.29 -30.04 -6.63
N VAL A 185 8.52 -30.17 -7.15
CA VAL A 185 9.33 -31.39 -7.03
C VAL A 185 9.58 -31.71 -5.55
N ALA A 186 9.90 -30.71 -4.72
CA ALA A 186 10.12 -30.91 -3.30
C ALA A 186 8.84 -31.35 -2.56
N ALA A 187 7.71 -30.71 -2.85
CA ALA A 187 6.42 -31.00 -2.21
C ALA A 187 5.89 -32.37 -2.57
N THR A 188 6.11 -32.83 -3.80
CA THR A 188 5.54 -34.07 -4.35
C THR A 188 6.53 -35.22 -4.42
N GLY A 189 7.74 -35.08 -3.88
CA GLY A 189 8.82 -36.09 -3.95
C GLY A 189 8.45 -37.45 -3.40
N SER A 190 7.51 -37.54 -2.45
CA SER A 190 7.02 -38.81 -1.88
C SER A 190 5.73 -39.35 -2.53
N SER A 191 5.13 -38.62 -3.47
CA SER A 191 3.88 -39.01 -4.13
C SER A 191 4.11 -40.18 -5.07
N VAL A 192 3.15 -41.09 -5.11
CA VAL A 192 3.16 -42.29 -5.98
C VAL A 192 2.22 -42.13 -7.18
N LEU A 193 1.55 -40.99 -7.32
CA LEU A 193 0.61 -40.74 -8.41
C LEU A 193 1.35 -40.56 -9.74
N PRO A 194 0.79 -41.04 -10.85
CA PRO A 194 1.42 -40.95 -12.18
C PRO A 194 1.37 -39.51 -12.74
N VAL A 195 0.41 -38.71 -12.29
CA VAL A 195 0.23 -37.30 -12.69
C VAL A 195 0.25 -36.44 -11.46
N THR A 196 0.98 -35.33 -11.52
CA THR A 196 0.93 -34.28 -10.50
C THR A 196 -0.05 -33.19 -10.96
N GLU A 197 -1.16 -33.04 -10.23
CA GLU A 197 -2.12 -31.99 -10.48
C GLU A 197 -1.68 -30.72 -9.75
N VAL A 198 -1.44 -29.65 -10.51
CA VAL A 198 -1.03 -28.34 -9.98
C VAL A 198 -2.04 -27.28 -10.39
N GLU A 199 -2.46 -26.48 -9.45
CA GLU A 199 -3.32 -25.33 -9.72
C GLU A 199 -2.62 -24.01 -9.41
N LEU A 200 -2.56 -23.13 -10.40
CA LEU A 200 -2.06 -21.77 -10.25
C LEU A 200 -3.24 -20.81 -10.04
N LEU A 201 -3.24 -20.12 -8.90
CA LEU A 201 -4.15 -18.99 -8.65
C LEU A 201 -3.44 -17.72 -9.13
N ILE A 202 -3.98 -17.12 -10.18
CA ILE A 202 -3.34 -16.02 -10.91
C ILE A 202 -4.24 -14.79 -10.97
N ASP A 203 -3.63 -13.61 -11.07
CA ASP A 203 -4.36 -12.38 -11.30
C ASP A 203 -5.01 -12.39 -12.69
N GLY A 204 -6.24 -11.86 -12.77
CA GLY A 204 -7.00 -11.83 -14.02
C GLY A 204 -6.36 -11.00 -15.13
N ASP A 205 -5.54 -10.02 -14.77
CA ASP A 205 -4.85 -9.08 -15.65
C ASP A 205 -3.43 -9.52 -16.07
N ILE A 206 -2.95 -10.69 -15.59
CA ILE A 206 -1.65 -11.21 -16.06
C ILE A 206 -1.68 -11.45 -17.57
N SER A 207 -0.66 -10.98 -18.28
CA SER A 207 -0.57 -11.19 -19.73
C SER A 207 -0.33 -12.67 -20.07
N GLU A 208 -0.86 -13.14 -21.20
CA GLU A 208 -0.64 -14.52 -21.67
C GLU A 208 0.86 -14.80 -21.89
N GLY A 209 1.63 -13.80 -22.32
CA GLY A 209 3.08 -13.93 -22.50
C GLY A 209 3.79 -14.19 -21.19
N ALA A 210 3.49 -13.41 -20.14
CA ALA A 210 4.07 -13.57 -18.82
C ALA A 210 3.72 -14.93 -18.19
N LEU A 211 2.44 -15.32 -18.30
CA LEU A 211 1.96 -16.61 -17.80
C LEU A 211 2.64 -17.79 -18.53
N ASN A 212 2.73 -17.75 -19.85
CA ASN A 212 3.37 -18.81 -20.62
C ASN A 212 4.85 -18.97 -20.28
N ILE A 213 5.58 -17.86 -20.05
CA ILE A 213 6.99 -17.89 -19.63
C ILE A 213 7.13 -18.50 -18.23
N LEU A 214 6.23 -18.16 -17.31
CA LEU A 214 6.19 -18.74 -15.96
C LEU A 214 5.96 -20.26 -16.02
N ILE A 215 4.93 -20.70 -16.75
CA ILE A 215 4.59 -22.13 -16.91
C ILE A 215 5.74 -22.89 -17.57
N MET A 216 6.36 -22.33 -18.60
CA MET A 216 7.53 -22.93 -19.25
C MET A 216 8.67 -23.16 -18.25
N GLY A 217 8.96 -22.19 -17.38
CA GLY A 217 9.98 -22.36 -16.32
C GLY A 217 9.63 -23.47 -15.34
N ILE A 218 8.35 -23.60 -14.96
CA ILE A 218 7.86 -24.68 -14.10
C ILE A 218 8.07 -26.06 -14.78
N GLU A 219 7.57 -26.21 -16.00
CA GLU A 219 7.60 -27.46 -16.75
C GLU A 219 9.02 -27.92 -17.02
N GLU A 220 9.91 -27.03 -17.47
CA GLU A 220 11.31 -27.37 -17.72
C GLU A 220 12.03 -27.82 -16.44
N TYR A 221 11.83 -27.09 -15.31
CA TYR A 221 12.45 -27.49 -14.06
C TYR A 221 11.98 -28.88 -13.61
N VAL A 222 10.67 -29.13 -13.66
CA VAL A 222 10.10 -30.42 -13.27
C VAL A 222 10.62 -31.53 -14.20
N GLN A 223 10.68 -31.31 -15.51
CA GLN A 223 11.21 -32.26 -16.48
C GLN A 223 12.69 -32.61 -16.22
N GLU A 224 13.50 -31.63 -15.86
CA GLU A 224 14.92 -31.79 -15.59
C GLU A 224 15.20 -32.51 -14.25
N HIS A 225 14.39 -32.28 -13.22
CA HIS A 225 14.71 -32.65 -11.84
C HIS A 225 13.78 -33.69 -11.23
N ASP A 226 12.61 -33.97 -11.80
CA ASP A 226 11.77 -35.06 -11.33
C ASP A 226 12.34 -36.41 -11.80
N THR A 227 13.00 -37.12 -10.88
CA THR A 227 13.67 -38.41 -11.16
C THR A 227 12.70 -39.54 -11.33
N ARG A 228 11.39 -39.34 -11.16
CA ARG A 228 10.37 -40.38 -11.28
C ARG A 228 10.00 -40.58 -12.75
N SER A 229 10.40 -41.76 -13.29
CA SER A 229 10.16 -42.09 -14.69
C SER A 229 8.67 -42.13 -15.03
N GLY A 230 8.27 -41.38 -16.04
CA GLY A 230 6.91 -41.40 -16.60
C GLY A 230 5.86 -40.59 -15.82
N ARG A 231 6.27 -39.72 -14.89
CA ARG A 231 5.36 -38.81 -14.24
C ARG A 231 5.10 -37.59 -15.13
N GLU A 232 3.84 -37.23 -15.25
CA GLU A 232 3.39 -36.04 -15.96
C GLU A 232 2.97 -34.96 -14.95
N ILE A 233 3.13 -33.70 -15.33
CA ILE A 233 2.58 -32.56 -14.61
C ILE A 233 1.41 -31.99 -15.41
N ASN A 234 0.27 -31.79 -14.74
CA ASN A 234 -0.89 -31.15 -15.31
C ASN A 234 -1.12 -29.82 -14.59
N ILE A 235 -0.85 -28.72 -15.29
CA ILE A 235 -0.99 -27.38 -14.73
C ILE A 235 -2.33 -26.78 -15.19
N THR A 236 -3.18 -26.45 -14.23
CA THR A 236 -4.41 -25.70 -14.45
C THR A 236 -4.27 -24.30 -13.87
N THR A 237 -5.00 -23.32 -14.41
CA THR A 237 -4.97 -21.95 -13.96
C THR A 237 -6.35 -21.46 -13.60
N THR A 238 -6.50 -20.85 -12.43
CA THR A 238 -7.70 -20.13 -12.03
C THR A 238 -7.41 -18.63 -12.01
N ARG A 239 -8.04 -17.88 -12.94
CA ARG A 239 -7.92 -16.42 -13.03
C ARG A 239 -8.89 -15.75 -12.08
N ILE A 240 -8.38 -14.88 -11.23
CA ILE A 240 -9.14 -14.12 -10.24
C ILE A 240 -9.16 -12.65 -10.67
N TYR A 241 -10.34 -12.14 -11.02
CA TYR A 241 -10.52 -10.77 -11.55
C TYR A 241 -10.92 -9.75 -10.48
N SER A 242 -10.98 -10.15 -9.21
CA SER A 242 -11.35 -9.26 -8.11
C SER A 242 -10.11 -8.78 -7.37
N GLY A 243 -10.06 -7.46 -7.11
CA GLY A 243 -9.04 -6.83 -6.27
C GLY A 243 -9.45 -6.66 -4.81
N ASP A 244 -10.70 -7.02 -4.42
CA ASP A 244 -11.13 -6.93 -3.04
C ASP A 244 -11.05 -8.30 -2.32
N ALA A 245 -10.57 -8.26 -1.07
CA ALA A 245 -10.31 -9.45 -0.28
C ALA A 245 -11.57 -10.32 -0.05
N PHE A 246 -12.75 -9.70 0.09
CA PHE A 246 -14.00 -10.44 0.34
C PHE A 246 -14.39 -11.31 -0.86
N SER A 247 -14.36 -10.76 -2.07
CA SER A 247 -14.69 -11.48 -3.29
C SER A 247 -13.67 -12.59 -3.59
N VAL A 248 -12.39 -12.36 -3.30
CA VAL A 248 -11.33 -13.37 -3.39
C VAL A 248 -11.59 -14.51 -2.41
N ASP A 249 -11.88 -14.21 -1.15
CA ASP A 249 -12.21 -15.21 -0.13
C ASP A 249 -13.43 -16.06 -0.53
N GLU A 250 -14.49 -15.43 -1.03
CA GLU A 250 -15.71 -16.14 -1.45
C GLU A 250 -15.41 -17.11 -2.61
N LEU A 251 -14.64 -16.66 -3.60
CA LEU A 251 -14.23 -17.50 -4.73
C LEU A 251 -13.40 -18.70 -4.27
N ILE A 252 -12.36 -18.45 -3.47
CA ILE A 252 -11.47 -19.51 -2.98
C ILE A 252 -12.24 -20.49 -2.09
N ARG A 253 -13.10 -20.03 -1.19
CA ARG A 253 -13.98 -20.90 -0.38
C ARG A 253 -14.89 -21.75 -1.25
N GLY A 254 -15.46 -21.19 -2.32
CA GLY A 254 -16.25 -21.92 -3.31
C GLY A 254 -15.46 -23.08 -3.92
N MET A 255 -14.19 -22.86 -4.31
CA MET A 255 -13.31 -23.90 -4.83
C MET A 255 -13.13 -25.07 -3.85
N PHE A 256 -12.94 -24.79 -2.56
CA PHE A 256 -12.79 -25.83 -1.53
C PHE A 256 -14.08 -26.58 -1.22
N LEU A 257 -15.25 -25.94 -1.39
CA LEU A 257 -16.55 -26.55 -1.17
C LEU A 257 -17.03 -27.43 -2.32
N GLU A 258 -16.78 -26.97 -3.57
CA GLU A 258 -17.31 -27.63 -4.76
C GLU A 258 -16.47 -28.83 -5.21
N ARG A 259 -15.19 -28.87 -4.82
CA ARG A 259 -14.28 -29.95 -5.23
C ARG A 259 -14.28 -31.09 -4.24
N SER A 260 -14.51 -32.30 -4.76
CA SER A 260 -14.38 -33.56 -3.99
C SER A 260 -12.92 -33.89 -3.70
N GLU A 261 -12.01 -33.54 -4.59
CA GLU A 261 -10.56 -33.76 -4.47
C GLU A 261 -9.83 -32.47 -4.80
N LEU A 262 -8.82 -32.13 -4.00
CA LEU A 262 -7.94 -31.00 -4.24
C LEU A 262 -6.77 -31.43 -5.15
N PRO A 263 -6.16 -30.49 -5.92
CA PRO A 263 -4.90 -30.77 -6.61
C PRO A 263 -3.79 -31.09 -5.61
N GLU A 264 -2.76 -31.83 -6.02
CA GLU A 264 -1.61 -32.12 -5.14
C GLU A 264 -0.90 -30.85 -4.69
N VAL A 265 -0.87 -29.83 -5.56
CA VAL A 265 -0.22 -28.54 -5.27
C VAL A 265 -1.11 -27.39 -5.68
N ILE A 266 -1.26 -26.41 -4.80
CA ILE A 266 -1.84 -25.10 -5.09
C ILE A 266 -0.74 -24.04 -4.99
N ILE A 267 -0.57 -23.25 -6.05
CA ILE A 267 0.38 -22.14 -6.10
C ILE A 267 -0.39 -20.83 -6.11
N CYS A 268 -0.08 -19.95 -5.17
CA CYS A 268 -0.66 -18.62 -5.07
C CYS A 268 0.35 -17.60 -5.60
N LEU A 269 -0.01 -16.84 -6.64
CA LEU A 269 0.90 -15.84 -7.23
C LEU A 269 0.77 -14.45 -6.59
N ASN A 270 0.01 -14.33 -5.51
CA ASN A 270 0.02 -13.12 -4.68
C ASN A 270 -0.30 -13.41 -3.21
N SER A 271 -0.02 -12.42 -2.34
CA SER A 271 -0.16 -12.58 -0.89
C SER A 271 -1.62 -12.69 -0.43
N MET A 272 -2.56 -12.05 -1.12
CA MET A 272 -3.99 -12.12 -0.82
C MET A 272 -4.52 -13.55 -1.04
N TYR A 273 -4.16 -14.19 -2.18
CA TYR A 273 -4.55 -15.58 -2.46
C TYR A 273 -3.93 -16.53 -1.46
N THR A 274 -2.67 -16.31 -1.08
CA THR A 274 -1.99 -17.11 -0.05
C THR A 274 -2.78 -17.10 1.26
N LYS A 275 -3.20 -15.93 1.73
CA LYS A 275 -4.00 -15.78 2.96
C LYS A 275 -5.37 -16.45 2.84
N SER A 276 -6.07 -16.24 1.74
CA SER A 276 -7.40 -16.82 1.52
C SER A 276 -7.35 -18.34 1.39
N VAL A 277 -6.35 -18.93 0.70
CA VAL A 277 -6.15 -20.39 0.63
C VAL A 277 -5.77 -20.95 2.00
N TYR A 278 -4.86 -20.29 2.71
CA TYR A 278 -4.51 -20.65 4.09
C TYR A 278 -5.75 -20.74 4.98
N GLN A 279 -6.61 -19.70 4.94
CA GLN A 279 -7.83 -19.65 5.75
C GLN A 279 -8.79 -20.76 5.32
N ALA A 280 -9.01 -20.95 4.03
CA ALA A 280 -9.93 -21.97 3.51
C ALA A 280 -9.49 -23.40 3.89
N VAL A 281 -8.21 -23.74 3.75
CA VAL A 281 -7.70 -25.08 4.09
C VAL A 281 -7.88 -25.39 5.59
N VAL A 282 -7.78 -24.40 6.45
CA VAL A 282 -8.03 -24.54 7.89
C VAL A 282 -9.52 -24.67 8.18
N ASP A 283 -10.36 -23.77 7.65
CA ASP A 283 -11.81 -23.74 7.89
C ASP A 283 -12.51 -25.02 7.42
N TYR A 284 -12.05 -25.61 6.32
CA TYR A 284 -12.60 -26.86 5.78
C TYR A 284 -11.89 -28.13 6.25
N ASN A 285 -10.95 -28.00 7.21
CA ASN A 285 -10.18 -29.12 7.77
C ASN A 285 -9.47 -29.97 6.72
N LYS A 286 -8.85 -29.30 5.73
CA LYS A 286 -8.13 -29.92 4.60
C LYS A 286 -6.62 -29.72 4.69
N VAL A 287 -6.09 -29.40 5.87
CA VAL A 287 -4.66 -29.26 6.11
C VAL A 287 -3.93 -30.57 5.80
N GLY A 288 -2.95 -30.51 4.89
CA GLY A 288 -2.17 -31.69 4.46
C GLY A 288 -2.79 -32.49 3.31
N GLU A 289 -4.00 -32.14 2.83
CA GLU A 289 -4.56 -32.77 1.61
C GLU A 289 -3.94 -32.21 0.32
N THR A 290 -3.39 -31.01 0.35
CA THR A 290 -2.72 -30.32 -0.75
C THR A 290 -1.49 -29.60 -0.23
N ALA A 291 -0.42 -29.54 -1.02
CA ALA A 291 0.74 -28.69 -0.73
C ALA A 291 0.46 -27.26 -1.21
N ILE A 292 0.53 -26.29 -0.33
CA ILE A 292 0.29 -24.89 -0.68
C ILE A 292 1.63 -24.17 -0.76
N ILE A 293 1.93 -23.59 -1.92
CA ILE A 293 3.09 -22.74 -2.15
C ILE A 293 2.58 -21.31 -2.25
N GLY A 294 2.93 -20.49 -1.25
CA GLY A 294 2.46 -19.13 -1.12
C GLY A 294 3.32 -18.11 -1.87
N TYR A 295 2.92 -16.86 -1.74
CA TYR A 295 3.65 -15.70 -2.22
C TYR A 295 3.75 -14.66 -1.11
N TYR A 296 4.96 -14.09 -0.94
CA TYR A 296 5.36 -13.14 0.09
C TYR A 296 5.50 -13.74 1.50
N ALA A 297 6.59 -13.38 2.18
CA ALA A 297 6.99 -13.93 3.48
C ALA A 297 6.67 -12.96 4.63
N ASP A 298 5.38 -12.63 4.83
CA ASP A 298 4.97 -11.93 6.05
C ASP A 298 4.95 -12.87 7.26
N GLU A 299 4.81 -12.32 8.45
CA GLU A 299 4.85 -13.08 9.70
C GLU A 299 3.78 -14.18 9.75
N ALA A 300 2.56 -13.89 9.28
CA ALA A 300 1.46 -14.85 9.26
C ALA A 300 1.75 -16.01 8.30
N THR A 301 2.35 -15.74 7.15
CA THR A 301 2.73 -16.74 6.16
C THR A 301 3.88 -17.61 6.69
N LEU A 302 4.89 -17.01 7.31
CA LEU A 302 6.00 -17.75 7.95
C LEU A 302 5.51 -18.65 9.09
N ASP A 303 4.61 -18.14 9.95
CA ASP A 303 3.99 -18.94 11.02
C ASP A 303 3.16 -20.11 10.47
N ALA A 304 2.43 -19.90 9.37
CA ALA A 304 1.69 -20.96 8.69
C ALA A 304 2.61 -22.08 8.12
N ILE A 305 3.82 -21.73 7.66
CA ILE A 305 4.83 -22.71 7.23
C ILE A 305 5.36 -23.49 8.43
N VAL A 306 5.69 -22.81 9.53
CA VAL A 306 6.16 -23.48 10.76
C VAL A 306 5.09 -24.41 11.35
N LYS A 307 3.81 -24.04 11.22
CA LYS A 307 2.66 -24.91 11.58
C LYS A 307 2.37 -26.00 10.54
N LYS A 308 3.13 -26.08 9.46
CA LYS A 308 2.95 -27.03 8.34
C LYS A 308 1.57 -26.96 7.68
N ILE A 309 0.97 -25.80 7.65
CA ILE A 309 -0.27 -25.52 6.91
C ILE A 309 0.09 -25.13 5.48
N LEU A 310 1.10 -24.30 5.30
CA LEU A 310 1.75 -24.01 4.03
C LEU A 310 3.00 -24.89 3.88
N PHE A 311 3.30 -25.33 2.65
CA PHE A 311 4.54 -26.07 2.35
C PHE A 311 5.73 -25.12 2.32
N SER A 312 5.63 -24.04 1.55
CA SER A 312 6.62 -22.98 1.42
C SER A 312 5.98 -21.68 0.93
N THR A 313 6.75 -20.60 0.91
CA THR A 313 6.39 -19.37 0.22
C THR A 313 7.56 -18.81 -0.55
N ILE A 314 7.27 -18.16 -1.66
CA ILE A 314 8.25 -17.42 -2.46
C ILE A 314 8.07 -15.94 -2.14
N SER A 315 9.16 -15.23 -1.91
CA SER A 315 9.16 -13.81 -1.61
C SER A 315 10.16 -13.09 -2.51
N ILE A 316 9.71 -12.02 -3.13
CA ILE A 316 10.62 -11.07 -3.77
C ILE A 316 11.27 -10.19 -2.72
N ASP A 317 12.50 -9.74 -2.97
CA ASP A 317 13.16 -8.77 -2.10
C ASP A 317 12.49 -7.39 -2.24
N THR A 318 11.66 -7.06 -1.26
CA THR A 318 10.91 -5.79 -1.23
C THR A 318 11.81 -4.59 -0.96
N HIS A 319 12.92 -4.80 -0.25
CA HIS A 319 13.89 -3.73 -0.01
C HIS A 319 14.61 -3.39 -1.31
N GLU A 320 15.14 -4.39 -1.99
CA GLU A 320 15.79 -4.21 -3.29
C GLU A 320 14.83 -3.59 -4.32
N MET A 321 13.57 -4.04 -4.37
CA MET A 321 12.56 -3.48 -5.27
C MET A 321 12.35 -1.97 -5.07
N GLY A 322 12.27 -1.50 -3.83
CA GLY A 322 12.10 -0.09 -3.52
C GLY A 322 13.33 0.75 -3.92
N VAL A 323 14.53 0.26 -3.61
CA VAL A 323 15.80 0.90 -3.99
C VAL A 323 15.93 1.01 -5.51
N LEU A 324 15.70 -0.09 -6.22
CA LEU A 324 15.81 -0.14 -7.68
C LEU A 324 14.74 0.73 -8.39
N ALA A 325 13.56 0.87 -7.79
CA ALA A 325 12.52 1.73 -8.34
C ALA A 325 12.93 3.21 -8.34
N ILE A 326 13.51 3.67 -7.25
CA ILE A 326 14.07 5.04 -7.16
C ILE A 326 15.24 5.19 -8.10
N GLY A 327 16.21 4.25 -8.07
CA GLY A 327 17.41 4.30 -8.92
C GLY A 327 17.08 4.34 -10.41
N ALA A 328 16.07 3.61 -10.87
CA ALA A 328 15.65 3.62 -12.28
C ALA A 328 15.08 4.99 -12.72
N LEU A 329 14.31 5.67 -11.86
CA LEU A 329 13.81 7.01 -12.16
C LEU A 329 14.92 8.05 -12.11
N ASP A 330 15.82 7.98 -11.14
CA ASP A 330 16.95 8.89 -11.01
C ASP A 330 17.90 8.75 -12.22
N GLU A 331 18.24 7.52 -12.61
CA GLU A 331 19.04 7.25 -13.83
C GLU A 331 18.36 7.84 -15.08
N PHE A 332 17.04 7.67 -15.19
CA PHE A 332 16.29 8.25 -16.31
C PHE A 332 16.35 9.77 -16.32
N HIS A 333 16.20 10.42 -15.19
CA HIS A 333 16.30 11.89 -15.09
C HIS A 333 17.71 12.41 -15.36
N GLU A 334 18.74 11.70 -14.90
CA GLU A 334 20.13 12.10 -15.08
C GLU A 334 20.63 11.92 -16.53
N HIS A 335 20.21 10.82 -17.17
CA HIS A 335 20.76 10.37 -18.44
C HIS A 335 19.78 10.38 -19.60
N GLY A 336 18.49 10.53 -19.36
CA GLY A 336 17.41 10.47 -20.36
C GLY A 336 17.04 9.04 -20.79
N TYR A 337 17.62 8.01 -20.15
CA TYR A 337 17.33 6.60 -20.37
C TYR A 337 17.62 5.78 -19.11
N THR A 338 16.99 4.62 -19.01
CA THR A 338 17.28 3.59 -17.99
C THR A 338 17.04 2.20 -18.58
N SER A 339 17.37 1.14 -17.84
CA SER A 339 17.05 -0.23 -18.24
C SER A 339 15.54 -0.42 -18.33
N SER A 340 15.05 -1.02 -19.42
CA SER A 340 13.62 -1.33 -19.58
C SER A 340 13.10 -2.38 -18.60
N PHE A 341 14.00 -3.20 -18.03
CA PHE A 341 13.73 -4.23 -17.03
C PHE A 341 14.89 -4.35 -16.05
N VAL A 342 14.57 -4.39 -14.76
CA VAL A 342 15.50 -4.68 -13.68
C VAL A 342 14.94 -5.82 -12.84
N SER A 343 15.69 -6.91 -12.73
CA SER A 343 15.28 -8.07 -11.94
C SER A 343 15.55 -7.84 -10.46
N VAL A 344 14.63 -8.31 -9.64
CA VAL A 344 14.72 -8.35 -8.19
C VAL A 344 15.00 -9.78 -7.74
N ASP A 345 15.79 -9.96 -6.69
CA ASP A 345 16.09 -11.27 -6.12
C ASP A 345 14.83 -11.93 -5.53
N ILE A 346 14.85 -13.28 -5.59
CA ILE A 346 13.73 -14.12 -5.17
C ILE A 346 14.20 -15.09 -4.09
N ASP A 347 13.59 -15.04 -2.92
CA ASP A 347 13.83 -15.93 -1.81
C ASP A 347 12.76 -17.00 -1.68
N VAL A 348 13.16 -18.18 -1.19
CA VAL A 348 12.27 -19.28 -0.83
C VAL A 348 12.31 -19.49 0.68
N TYR A 349 11.14 -19.47 1.30
CA TYR A 349 10.98 -19.78 2.72
C TYR A 349 10.27 -21.15 2.84
N ASP A 350 11.06 -22.15 3.19
CA ASP A 350 10.62 -23.46 3.66
C ASP A 350 10.53 -23.49 5.19
N TYR A 351 10.27 -24.65 5.77
CA TYR A 351 10.17 -24.82 7.23
C TYR A 351 11.41 -24.31 7.99
N ASP A 352 12.62 -24.62 7.47
CA ASP A 352 13.87 -24.28 8.15
C ASP A 352 14.16 -22.77 8.06
N ASN A 353 13.95 -22.19 6.90
CA ASN A 353 14.16 -20.76 6.67
C ASN A 353 13.10 -19.90 7.39
N ALA A 354 11.84 -20.33 7.39
CA ALA A 354 10.76 -19.65 8.10
C ALA A 354 11.00 -19.64 9.61
N THR A 355 11.43 -20.77 10.19
CA THR A 355 11.76 -20.88 11.61
C THR A 355 12.88 -19.93 12.00
N LYS A 356 13.94 -19.82 11.19
CA LYS A 356 15.03 -18.89 11.42
C LYS A 356 14.59 -17.43 11.30
N ALA A 357 13.78 -17.11 10.30
CA ALA A 357 13.30 -15.76 10.08
C ALA A 357 12.44 -15.26 11.25
N LEU A 358 11.53 -16.09 11.77
CA LEU A 358 10.72 -15.75 12.95
C LEU A 358 11.56 -15.61 14.21
N SER A 359 12.52 -16.51 14.46
CA SER A 359 13.39 -16.41 15.64
C SER A 359 14.26 -15.15 15.63
N ASN A 360 14.74 -14.72 14.48
CA ASN A 360 15.51 -13.49 14.35
C ASN A 360 14.67 -12.23 14.65
N LYS A 361 13.37 -12.24 14.27
CA LYS A 361 12.44 -11.13 14.56
C LYS A 361 12.11 -11.02 16.06
N GLU A 362 11.95 -12.15 16.77
CA GLU A 362 11.73 -12.16 18.22
C GLU A 362 12.92 -11.55 18.98
N VAL A 363 14.15 -11.83 18.54
CA VAL A 363 15.37 -11.27 19.15
C VAL A 363 15.51 -9.76 18.88
N ALA A 364 15.10 -9.27 17.68
CA ALA A 364 15.17 -7.87 17.32
C ALA A 364 14.05 -7.00 17.93
N GLY A 365 12.96 -7.61 18.41
CA GLY A 365 11.82 -6.91 19.03
C GLY A 365 11.93 -6.76 20.55
N ASP A 366 12.93 -7.39 21.19
CA ASP A 366 13.20 -7.31 22.64
C ASP A 366 14.27 -6.26 23.02
N ASP A 367 14.83 -5.50 22.06
CA ASP A 367 15.75 -4.39 22.25
C ASP A 367 15.05 -3.02 22.05
#